data_15abd6f43386c18f9e0b707ebbcc70c6
#
_entry.id   15abd6f43386c18f9e0b707ebbcc70c6
#
_cell.length_a   1.000
_cell.length_b   1.000
_cell.length_c   1.000
_cell.angle_alpha   90.00
_cell.angle_beta   90.00
_cell.angle_gamma   90.00
#
_symmetry.space_group_name_H-M   'P 1'
#
loop_
_entity.id
_entity.type
_entity.pdbx_description
1 polymer ?
#
loop_
_entity_poly.entity_id
_entity_poly.type
_entity_poly.pdbx_seq_one_letter_code
_entity_poly.pdbx_strand_id
1 'polypeptide(L)'
;MRGVSTPDRRPVLPGLALTLIAGLCLVPAAPAQEADPSEERIEELERRIEQLEERLEAEEDAEPEEALPDDSEADPTTAELERRLEILAAELERQRLGEAAVAAGEGEHGMGPAASKIYRTAEGLSIGGYGEMLYQAPDSTRDDGTPSGRGDELDFLRAVLYFGYKFNDRWLFNSEIELEHASTDQEGSASVEFAYVDWLARPAANARFGLVLVPMGFVNELHEPPIFLGARRPDVEQVIIPTTWRENGVGLFGDAGPFAYRTYLVNGLDASGFSARGLRGGRQKGSGAKAEDFAWVGRLDWVDTPGLLAGVSLYRGGSGQGLTDPAGRVIEATTTLWEGHVEWKKRGFELRGLAVRGEVDDVARLNAALGLEGEASVGEKLEGWYLQAGYDLAVPFAGLRGSLVPYLRLEAYDTQAAVPAGFAANPANDVESWTLGLAYKPIDQVVFKADFQDYDNEAGTGVDQVNVAVGYLF
;
A
#
# COMPACT_ATOMS: atom_id res chain seq x y z
N MET A 1 -42.36 6.17 37.27
CA MET A 1 -41.07 6.85 37.35
C MET A 1 -40.12 5.93 38.09
N ARG A 2 -39.38 5.09 37.39
CA ARG A 2 -38.26 4.34 37.93
C ARG A 2 -37.08 4.70 37.05
N GLY A 3 -36.06 5.35 37.66
CA GLY A 3 -34.85 5.78 36.99
C GLY A 3 -34.08 4.55 36.49
N VAL A 4 -33.82 4.54 35.22
CA VAL A 4 -32.89 3.62 34.60
C VAL A 4 -31.49 4.18 34.91
N SER A 5 -30.75 3.48 35.77
CA SER A 5 -29.31 3.77 36.00
C SER A 5 -28.55 3.28 34.76
N THR A 6 -27.95 4.20 34.04
CA THR A 6 -26.94 3.89 33.04
C THR A 6 -25.80 3.10 33.71
N PRO A 7 -25.34 1.97 33.15
CA PRO A 7 -24.15 1.31 33.64
C PRO A 7 -22.94 2.24 33.45
N ASP A 8 -22.15 2.36 34.52
CA ASP A 8 -20.91 3.14 34.59
C ASP A 8 -19.91 2.53 33.57
N ARG A 9 -19.84 3.11 32.38
CA ARG A 9 -18.84 2.74 31.35
C ARG A 9 -17.49 3.18 31.87
N ARG A 10 -16.77 2.30 32.53
CA ARG A 10 -15.34 2.52 32.75
C ARG A 10 -14.63 2.15 31.47
N PRO A 11 -14.02 3.10 30.76
CA PRO A 11 -13.15 2.76 29.65
C PRO A 11 -12.02 1.92 30.21
N VAL A 12 -11.84 0.72 29.68
CA VAL A 12 -10.62 -0.06 29.88
C VAL A 12 -9.54 0.71 29.12
N LEU A 13 -8.90 1.64 29.82
CA LEU A 13 -7.84 2.45 29.25
C LEU A 13 -6.75 1.56 28.65
N PRO A 14 -6.29 1.86 27.43
CA PRO A 14 -5.26 1.13 26.70
C PRO A 14 -3.87 1.37 27.32
N GLY A 15 -3.73 1.20 28.62
CA GLY A 15 -2.48 1.44 29.34
C GLY A 15 -1.32 0.60 28.85
N LEU A 16 -1.57 -0.62 28.36
CA LEU A 16 -0.51 -1.50 27.90
C LEU A 16 0.05 -1.09 26.52
N ALA A 17 -0.79 -0.68 25.59
CA ALA A 17 -0.36 -0.31 24.25
C ALA A 17 0.43 1.01 24.24
N LEU A 18 -0.03 2.02 24.97
CA LEU A 18 0.73 3.27 25.17
C LEU A 18 2.04 3.06 25.93
N THR A 19 2.06 2.14 26.91
CA THR A 19 3.27 1.85 27.69
C THR A 19 4.34 1.15 26.84
N LEU A 20 3.97 0.31 25.88
CA LEU A 20 4.93 -0.35 24.98
C LEU A 20 5.59 0.67 24.02
N ILE A 21 4.83 1.61 23.47
CA ILE A 21 5.37 2.63 22.57
C ILE A 21 6.17 3.68 23.36
N ALA A 22 5.69 4.10 24.52
CA ALA A 22 6.42 5.00 25.40
C ALA A 22 7.73 4.40 25.93
N GLY A 23 7.75 3.08 26.17
CA GLY A 23 8.96 2.34 26.57
C GLY A 23 10.03 2.30 25.49
N LEU A 24 9.63 2.21 24.21
CA LEU A 24 10.55 2.23 23.07
C LEU A 24 11.18 3.61 22.82
N CYS A 25 10.46 4.70 23.17
CA CYS A 25 10.98 6.07 23.03
C CYS A 25 12.01 6.47 24.11
N LEU A 26 12.05 5.76 25.26
CA LEU A 26 12.88 6.10 26.42
C LEU A 26 14.19 5.26 26.53
N VAL A 27 14.60 4.56 25.47
CA VAL A 27 15.89 3.88 25.46
C VAL A 27 17.01 4.91 25.60
N PRO A 28 17.88 4.82 26.63
CA PRO A 28 18.94 5.79 26.84
C PRO A 28 19.90 5.81 25.66
N ALA A 29 20.37 7.02 25.30
CA ALA A 29 21.34 7.24 24.23
C ALA A 29 22.57 6.35 24.43
N ALA A 30 22.85 5.49 23.47
CA ALA A 30 24.17 4.88 23.34
C ALA A 30 25.22 5.96 23.06
N PRO A 31 26.46 5.79 23.53
CA PRO A 31 27.51 6.79 23.37
C PRO A 31 27.78 7.10 21.89
N ALA A 32 28.30 8.29 21.66
CA ALA A 32 28.55 8.94 20.39
C ALA A 32 29.00 8.01 19.24
N GLN A 33 28.45 8.34 18.06
CA GLN A 33 28.79 7.81 16.74
C GLN A 33 30.22 7.24 16.65
N GLU A 34 30.29 5.92 16.55
CA GLU A 34 31.33 5.28 15.78
C GLU A 34 31.04 5.64 14.31
N ALA A 35 32.07 6.03 13.58
CA ALA A 35 32.01 6.34 12.16
C ALA A 35 31.27 5.20 11.42
N ASP A 36 30.44 5.54 10.46
CA ASP A 36 29.67 4.58 9.68
C ASP A 36 30.63 3.52 9.10
N PRO A 37 30.43 2.23 9.39
CA PRO A 37 31.31 1.18 8.88
C PRO A 37 31.42 1.16 7.35
N SER A 38 30.50 1.81 6.66
CA SER A 38 30.52 1.97 5.21
C SER A 38 31.49 3.06 4.77
N GLU A 39 31.62 4.18 5.48
CA GLU A 39 32.57 5.24 5.16
C GLU A 39 34.02 4.80 5.39
N GLU A 40 34.32 4.13 6.53
CA GLU A 40 35.66 3.57 6.76
C GLU A 40 36.06 2.52 5.71
N ARG A 41 35.08 1.76 5.23
CA ARG A 41 35.29 0.72 4.22
C ARG A 41 35.47 1.30 2.82
N ILE A 42 34.78 2.39 2.50
CA ILE A 42 34.96 3.14 1.25
C ILE A 42 36.36 3.76 1.23
N GLU A 43 36.78 4.42 2.30
CA GLU A 43 38.15 4.98 2.41
C GLU A 43 39.25 3.91 2.38
N GLU A 44 38.96 2.70 2.88
CA GLU A 44 39.88 1.56 2.77
C GLU A 44 40.00 1.02 1.34
N LEU A 45 38.87 0.98 0.62
CA LEU A 45 38.81 0.55 -0.78
C LEU A 45 39.48 1.58 -1.70
N GLU A 46 39.26 2.88 -1.48
CA GLU A 46 39.93 3.96 -2.22
C GLU A 46 41.42 3.91 -2.03
N ARG A 47 41.92 3.76 -0.79
CA ARG A 47 43.34 3.57 -0.51
C ARG A 47 43.93 2.33 -1.18
N ARG A 48 43.15 1.28 -1.32
CA ARG A 48 43.58 0.03 -1.95
C ARG A 48 43.61 0.13 -3.47
N ILE A 49 42.69 0.90 -4.05
CA ILE A 49 42.73 1.27 -5.47
C ILE A 49 43.94 2.10 -5.78
N GLU A 50 44.22 3.16 -5.03
CA GLU A 50 45.37 4.03 -5.18
C GLU A 50 46.73 3.25 -5.06
N GLN A 51 46.80 2.29 -4.11
CA GLN A 51 47.96 1.39 -4.00
C GLN A 51 48.14 0.43 -5.17
N LEU A 52 47.05 0.04 -5.81
CA LEU A 52 47.07 -0.83 -6.99
C LEU A 52 47.43 -0.04 -8.25
N GLU A 53 46.96 1.20 -8.36
CA GLU A 53 47.35 2.14 -9.43
C GLU A 53 48.87 2.48 -9.37
N GLU A 54 49.38 2.82 -8.18
CA GLU A 54 50.84 3.05 -7.99
C GLU A 54 51.68 1.80 -8.32
N ARG A 55 51.17 0.61 -8.06
CA ARG A 55 51.88 -0.64 -8.41
C ARG A 55 51.84 -0.95 -9.91
N LEU A 56 50.76 -0.64 -10.59
CA LEU A 56 50.61 -0.77 -12.03
C LEU A 56 51.54 0.21 -12.76
N GLU A 57 51.59 1.48 -12.34
CA GLU A 57 52.53 2.46 -12.88
C GLU A 57 54.00 2.06 -12.63
N ALA A 58 54.31 1.49 -11.47
CA ALA A 58 55.64 1.01 -11.16
C ALA A 58 56.04 -0.26 -11.92
N GLU A 59 55.13 -1.09 -12.33
CA GLU A 59 55.34 -2.25 -13.17
C GLU A 59 55.47 -1.86 -14.67
N GLU A 60 54.73 -0.84 -15.12
CA GLU A 60 54.82 -0.31 -16.49
C GLU A 60 56.14 0.40 -16.76
N ASP A 61 56.72 1.07 -15.72
CA ASP A 61 58.05 1.70 -15.80
C ASP A 61 59.22 0.71 -15.68
N ALA A 62 58.95 -0.58 -15.39
CA ALA A 62 60.01 -1.56 -15.12
C ALA A 62 60.28 -2.56 -16.28
N GLU A 63 59.63 -2.43 -17.41
CA GLU A 63 59.89 -3.32 -18.55
C GLU A 63 61.10 -2.85 -19.41
N PRO A 64 62.13 -3.69 -19.61
CA PRO A 64 63.15 -3.45 -20.63
C PRO A 64 62.68 -3.94 -22.01
N GLU A 65 62.84 -3.08 -22.98
CA GLU A 65 62.63 -3.30 -24.41
C GLU A 65 63.43 -4.52 -24.94
N GLU A 66 62.78 -5.67 -25.05
CA GLU A 66 63.31 -6.80 -25.86
C GLU A 66 62.23 -7.50 -26.65
N ALA A 67 62.60 -7.80 -27.91
CA ALA A 67 61.85 -8.20 -29.07
C ALA A 67 60.81 -9.35 -28.92
N LEU A 68 59.70 -9.18 -29.64
CA LEU A 68 58.61 -10.15 -29.84
C LEU A 68 59.08 -11.49 -30.38
N PRO A 69 58.51 -12.59 -29.91
CA PRO A 69 58.06 -13.66 -30.79
C PRO A 69 56.52 -13.82 -30.73
N ASP A 70 55.96 -13.96 -31.90
CA ASP A 70 54.60 -14.38 -32.21
C ASP A 70 54.31 -15.72 -31.56
N ASP A 71 53.31 -15.76 -30.64
CA ASP A 71 52.44 -16.90 -30.43
C ASP A 71 51.32 -16.60 -29.42
N SER A 72 50.12 -16.92 -29.82
CA SER A 72 48.85 -16.74 -29.12
C SER A 72 48.69 -17.63 -27.86
N GLU A 73 49.28 -17.23 -26.75
CA GLU A 73 48.87 -17.71 -25.42
C GLU A 73 48.63 -16.46 -24.56
N ALA A 74 47.37 -16.33 -24.03
CA ALA A 74 47.03 -15.27 -23.13
C ALA A 74 47.97 -15.29 -21.91
N ASP A 75 48.68 -14.19 -21.69
CA ASP A 75 49.59 -14.00 -20.56
C ASP A 75 48.86 -14.36 -19.26
N PRO A 76 49.41 -15.24 -18.41
CA PRO A 76 48.79 -15.62 -17.14
C PRO A 76 48.50 -14.43 -16.21
N THR A 77 49.17 -13.31 -16.40
CA THR A 77 48.92 -12.05 -15.71
C THR A 77 47.61 -11.41 -16.16
N THR A 78 47.30 -11.42 -17.44
CA THR A 78 46.06 -10.86 -18.01
C THR A 78 44.86 -11.69 -17.60
N ALA A 79 44.93 -13.03 -17.60
CA ALA A 79 43.88 -13.92 -17.14
C ALA A 79 43.63 -13.79 -15.63
N GLU A 80 44.65 -13.55 -14.83
CA GLU A 80 44.48 -13.30 -13.37
C GLU A 80 43.89 -11.93 -13.11
N LEU A 81 44.18 -10.90 -13.89
CA LEU A 81 43.59 -9.56 -13.82
C LEU A 81 42.12 -9.59 -14.23
N GLU A 82 41.78 -10.30 -15.31
CA GLU A 82 40.38 -10.49 -15.73
C GLU A 82 39.58 -11.21 -14.66
N ARG A 83 40.10 -12.25 -14.04
CA ARG A 83 39.48 -12.96 -12.94
C ARG A 83 39.28 -12.07 -11.70
N ARG A 84 40.25 -11.20 -11.38
CA ARG A 84 40.12 -10.24 -10.25
C ARG A 84 39.09 -9.15 -10.56
N LEU A 85 39.02 -8.69 -11.81
CA LEU A 85 37.98 -7.79 -12.28
C LEU A 85 36.60 -8.40 -12.22
N GLU A 86 36.43 -9.68 -12.60
CA GLU A 86 35.15 -10.38 -12.44
C GLU A 86 34.75 -10.54 -10.97
N ILE A 87 35.70 -10.86 -10.08
CA ILE A 87 35.44 -10.96 -8.64
C ILE A 87 35.05 -9.61 -8.05
N LEU A 88 35.77 -8.51 -8.42
CA LEU A 88 35.45 -7.16 -7.98
C LEU A 88 34.10 -6.68 -8.55
N ALA A 89 33.81 -6.97 -9.80
CA ALA A 89 32.51 -6.66 -10.41
C ALA A 89 31.36 -7.40 -9.71
N ALA A 90 31.55 -8.70 -9.41
CA ALA A 90 30.56 -9.48 -8.66
C ALA A 90 30.39 -9.00 -7.22
N GLU A 91 31.45 -8.53 -6.57
CA GLU A 91 31.39 -7.96 -5.21
C GLU A 91 30.73 -6.58 -5.21
N LEU A 92 31.04 -5.73 -6.20
CA LEU A 92 30.36 -4.44 -6.42
C LEU A 92 28.88 -4.64 -6.75
N GLU A 93 28.53 -5.65 -7.52
CA GLU A 93 27.15 -5.99 -7.83
C GLU A 93 26.41 -6.51 -6.59
N ARG A 94 27.06 -7.31 -5.74
CA ARG A 94 26.52 -7.72 -4.42
C ARG A 94 26.34 -6.53 -3.49
N GLN A 95 27.27 -5.59 -3.45
CA GLN A 95 27.13 -4.37 -2.63
C GLN A 95 26.02 -3.47 -3.16
N ARG A 96 25.90 -3.28 -4.46
CA ARG A 96 24.79 -2.54 -5.09
C ARG A 96 23.43 -3.20 -4.85
N LEU A 97 23.35 -4.52 -4.86
CA LEU A 97 22.15 -5.25 -4.48
C LEU A 97 21.79 -5.06 -3.00
N GLY A 98 22.81 -4.96 -2.12
CA GLY A 98 22.63 -4.64 -0.70
C GLY A 98 22.15 -3.19 -0.48
N GLU A 99 22.77 -2.22 -1.14
CA GLU A 99 22.38 -0.80 -1.08
C GLU A 99 21.01 -0.55 -1.72
N ALA A 100 20.70 -1.19 -2.83
CA ALA A 100 19.36 -1.15 -3.42
C ALA A 100 18.27 -1.76 -2.53
N ALA A 101 18.64 -2.62 -1.57
CA ALA A 101 17.69 -3.20 -0.61
C ALA A 101 17.28 -2.23 0.51
N VAL A 102 18.06 -1.20 0.80
CA VAL A 102 17.92 -0.37 2.02
C VAL A 102 17.28 1.00 1.78
N ALA A 103 17.32 1.57 0.58
CA ALA A 103 16.79 2.91 0.34
C ALA A 103 15.26 2.90 0.18
N ALA A 104 14.52 3.15 1.27
CA ALA A 104 13.14 3.62 1.18
C ALA A 104 13.16 5.06 0.64
N GLY A 105 12.99 5.20 -0.66
CA GLY A 105 12.80 6.50 -1.30
C GLY A 105 11.33 6.91 -1.31
N GLU A 106 11.01 8.00 -1.99
CA GLU A 106 9.63 8.34 -2.30
C GLU A 106 9.03 7.33 -3.29
N GLY A 107 7.71 7.13 -3.24
CA GLY A 107 7.00 6.30 -4.21
C GLY A 107 7.02 6.94 -5.61
N GLU A 108 6.99 6.12 -6.66
CA GLU A 108 7.00 6.58 -8.06
C GLU A 108 5.84 5.92 -8.83
N HIS A 109 5.28 6.67 -9.78
CA HIS A 109 4.25 6.18 -10.71
C HIS A 109 3.03 5.50 -10.02
N GLY A 110 2.64 6.02 -8.83
CA GLY A 110 1.53 5.50 -8.03
C GLY A 110 1.88 4.29 -7.16
N MET A 111 3.14 3.87 -7.13
CA MET A 111 3.59 2.74 -6.32
C MET A 111 4.24 3.24 -5.02
N GLY A 112 4.14 2.43 -3.96
CA GLY A 112 4.80 2.70 -2.69
C GLY A 112 6.33 2.65 -2.78
N PRO A 113 7.06 3.13 -1.74
CA PRO A 113 8.52 3.20 -1.72
C PRO A 113 9.24 1.90 -2.07
N ALA A 114 8.81 0.76 -1.51
CA ALA A 114 9.43 -0.52 -1.78
C ALA A 114 9.03 -1.07 -3.16
N ALA A 115 7.76 -0.93 -3.55
CA ALA A 115 7.25 -1.36 -4.85
C ALA A 115 7.87 -0.58 -6.03
N SER A 116 8.26 0.67 -5.83
CA SER A 116 8.83 1.53 -6.87
C SER A 116 10.35 1.43 -7.03
N LYS A 117 11.04 0.63 -6.23
CA LYS A 117 12.52 0.43 -6.35
C LYS A 117 12.96 0.07 -7.77
N ILE A 118 12.16 -0.70 -8.49
CA ILE A 118 12.46 -1.13 -9.87
C ILE A 118 12.68 0.04 -10.84
N TYR A 119 12.02 1.17 -10.65
CA TYR A 119 12.16 2.33 -11.53
C TYR A 119 13.54 2.99 -11.39
N ARG A 120 14.14 2.93 -10.19
CA ARG A 120 15.46 3.46 -9.84
C ARG A 120 16.60 2.46 -10.04
N THR A 121 16.28 1.17 -10.14
CA THR A 121 17.25 0.12 -10.38
C THR A 121 17.87 0.29 -11.78
N ALA A 122 19.17 0.02 -11.93
CA ALA A 122 19.81 -0.18 -13.22
C ALA A 122 19.20 -1.41 -13.92
N GLU A 123 19.71 -1.82 -15.08
CA GLU A 123 19.25 -3.08 -15.69
C GLU A 123 19.43 -4.25 -14.70
N GLY A 124 18.47 -5.19 -14.71
CA GLY A 124 18.52 -6.38 -13.87
C GLY A 124 17.42 -6.46 -12.80
N LEU A 125 17.72 -7.19 -11.74
CA LEU A 125 16.78 -7.60 -10.70
C LEU A 125 16.57 -6.51 -9.65
N SER A 126 15.32 -6.32 -9.23
CA SER A 126 14.93 -5.53 -8.05
C SER A 126 14.14 -6.41 -7.10
N ILE A 127 14.50 -6.41 -5.83
CA ILE A 127 13.78 -7.11 -4.75
C ILE A 127 13.46 -6.08 -3.66
N GLY A 128 12.24 -6.10 -3.19
CA GLY A 128 11.76 -5.32 -2.07
C GLY A 128 10.63 -6.05 -1.37
N GLY A 129 10.05 -5.45 -0.37
CA GLY A 129 8.90 -6.06 0.30
C GLY A 129 8.51 -5.33 1.56
N TYR A 130 7.48 -5.84 2.22
CA TYR A 130 7.05 -5.38 3.53
C TYR A 130 6.39 -6.52 4.31
N GLY A 131 6.27 -6.31 5.60
CA GLY A 131 5.48 -7.19 6.48
C GLY A 131 4.71 -6.39 7.49
N GLU A 132 3.63 -7.00 8.00
CA GLU A 132 2.75 -6.39 8.97
C GLU A 132 2.22 -7.44 9.95
N MET A 133 2.33 -7.15 11.25
CA MET A 133 1.69 -7.92 12.32
C MET A 133 0.73 -7.01 13.05
N LEU A 134 -0.47 -7.51 13.36
CA LEU A 134 -1.56 -6.76 13.96
C LEU A 134 -2.13 -7.52 15.16
N TYR A 135 -2.23 -6.86 16.30
CA TYR A 135 -3.06 -7.25 17.43
C TYR A 135 -4.31 -6.41 17.47
N GLN A 136 -5.47 -7.05 17.61
CA GLN A 136 -6.77 -6.42 17.76
C GLN A 136 -7.45 -6.93 19.02
N ALA A 137 -7.96 -6.00 19.83
CA ALA A 137 -8.75 -6.28 21.02
C ALA A 137 -10.09 -5.57 20.91
N PRO A 138 -11.10 -6.19 20.31
CA PRO A 138 -12.45 -5.64 20.23
C PRO A 138 -13.13 -5.73 21.59
N ASP A 139 -14.05 -4.80 21.87
CA ASP A 139 -14.87 -4.89 23.06
C ASP A 139 -15.75 -6.16 23.04
N SER A 140 -15.92 -6.74 24.21
CA SER A 140 -16.75 -7.95 24.38
C SER A 140 -18.24 -7.68 24.20
N THR A 141 -18.67 -6.42 24.25
CA THR A 141 -20.06 -5.97 24.10
C THR A 141 -20.19 -4.95 22.99
N ARG A 142 -21.32 -4.98 22.31
CA ARG A 142 -21.76 -3.95 21.35
C ARG A 142 -22.35 -2.74 22.09
N ASP A 143 -22.58 -1.65 21.40
CA ASP A 143 -23.21 -0.42 21.94
C ASP A 143 -24.60 -0.68 22.53
N ASP A 144 -25.37 -1.60 21.99
CA ASP A 144 -26.66 -2.04 22.51
C ASP A 144 -26.57 -2.89 23.79
N GLY A 145 -25.34 -3.19 24.25
CA GLY A 145 -25.06 -4.02 25.43
C GLY A 145 -25.12 -5.52 25.18
N THR A 146 -25.34 -5.98 23.94
CA THR A 146 -25.30 -7.40 23.60
C THR A 146 -23.86 -7.89 23.42
N PRO A 147 -23.56 -9.19 23.62
CA PRO A 147 -22.22 -9.72 23.35
C PRO A 147 -21.78 -9.48 21.90
N SER A 148 -20.57 -9.00 21.70
CA SER A 148 -20.01 -8.81 20.36
C SER A 148 -19.70 -10.13 19.65
N GLY A 149 -19.39 -11.16 20.43
CA GLY A 149 -18.95 -12.46 19.90
C GLY A 149 -17.54 -12.44 19.29
N ARG A 150 -16.80 -11.30 19.43
CA ARG A 150 -15.42 -11.14 18.96
C ARG A 150 -14.46 -11.39 20.12
N GLY A 151 -13.30 -11.94 19.81
CA GLY A 151 -12.21 -12.13 20.75
C GLY A 151 -10.95 -11.39 20.32
N ASP A 152 -9.98 -11.32 21.22
CA ASP A 152 -8.66 -10.78 20.88
C ASP A 152 -7.97 -11.65 19.84
N GLU A 153 -7.28 -11.00 18.92
CA GLU A 153 -6.58 -11.65 17.83
C GLU A 153 -5.17 -11.06 17.65
N LEU A 154 -4.19 -11.94 17.48
CA LEU A 154 -2.83 -11.55 17.08
C LEU A 154 -2.52 -12.27 15.77
N ASP A 155 -2.37 -11.49 14.71
CA ASP A 155 -2.20 -12.01 13.37
C ASP A 155 -0.92 -11.45 12.72
N PHE A 156 -0.14 -12.34 12.09
CA PHE A 156 0.87 -11.93 11.13
C PHE A 156 0.18 -11.69 9.80
N LEU A 157 -0.42 -10.49 9.68
CA LEU A 157 -1.43 -10.15 8.70
C LEU A 157 -0.95 -10.38 7.28
N ARG A 158 0.32 -10.02 6.98
CA ARG A 158 0.88 -10.22 5.65
C ARG A 158 2.40 -10.21 5.61
N ALA A 159 2.95 -10.99 4.68
CA ALA A 159 4.32 -10.91 4.20
C ALA A 159 4.27 -10.69 2.68
N VAL A 160 4.88 -9.62 2.20
CA VAL A 160 4.87 -9.23 0.80
C VAL A 160 6.27 -9.18 0.24
N LEU A 161 6.43 -9.72 -0.97
CA LEU A 161 7.64 -9.63 -1.76
C LEU A 161 7.34 -8.90 -3.07
N TYR A 162 8.07 -7.83 -3.33
CA TYR A 162 8.16 -7.20 -4.63
C TYR A 162 9.30 -7.83 -5.41
N PHE A 163 8.99 -8.24 -6.62
CA PHE A 163 9.94 -8.81 -7.53
C PHE A 163 9.83 -8.12 -8.88
N GLY A 164 10.88 -7.39 -9.26
CA GLY A 164 10.93 -6.67 -10.50
C GLY A 164 12.15 -7.03 -11.34
N TYR A 165 12.06 -6.83 -12.65
CA TYR A 165 13.18 -6.98 -13.56
C TYR A 165 13.18 -5.86 -14.60
N LYS A 166 14.23 -5.07 -14.65
CA LYS A 166 14.42 -4.01 -15.64
C LYS A 166 15.19 -4.58 -16.83
N PHE A 167 14.50 -4.79 -17.94
CA PHE A 167 15.08 -5.37 -19.17
C PHE A 167 16.03 -4.38 -19.86
N ASN A 168 15.70 -3.10 -19.80
CA ASN A 168 16.47 -1.96 -20.31
C ASN A 168 15.82 -0.66 -19.85
N ASP A 169 16.33 0.49 -20.26
CA ASP A 169 15.82 1.82 -19.86
C ASP A 169 14.34 2.09 -20.19
N ARG A 170 13.72 1.26 -21.03
CA ARG A 170 12.33 1.44 -21.50
C ARG A 170 11.38 0.34 -21.09
N TRP A 171 11.85 -0.82 -20.73
CA TRP A 171 11.01 -1.95 -20.42
C TRP A 171 11.36 -2.52 -19.08
N LEU A 172 10.37 -2.69 -18.25
CA LEU A 172 10.50 -3.36 -16.96
C LEU A 172 9.28 -4.25 -16.69
N PHE A 173 9.50 -5.24 -15.85
CA PHE A 173 8.48 -6.04 -15.19
C PHE A 173 8.46 -5.67 -13.72
N ASN A 174 7.27 -5.60 -13.10
CA ASN A 174 7.11 -5.44 -11.66
C ASN A 174 5.98 -6.32 -11.15
N SER A 175 6.14 -6.91 -9.98
CA SER A 175 5.13 -7.76 -9.35
C SER A 175 5.16 -7.67 -7.82
N GLU A 176 4.02 -7.96 -7.23
CA GLU A 176 3.80 -8.12 -5.79
C GLU A 176 3.22 -9.50 -5.51
N ILE A 177 3.88 -10.24 -4.63
CA ILE A 177 3.43 -11.55 -4.14
C ILE A 177 3.15 -11.40 -2.66
N GLU A 178 1.90 -11.63 -2.26
CA GLU A 178 1.42 -11.53 -0.89
C GLU A 178 1.15 -12.92 -0.32
N LEU A 179 1.58 -13.12 0.93
CA LEU A 179 1.19 -14.23 1.79
C LEU A 179 0.39 -13.64 2.96
N GLU A 180 -0.93 -13.89 2.99
CA GLU A 180 -1.83 -13.44 4.05
C GLU A 180 -1.87 -14.46 5.20
N HIS A 181 -2.03 -13.96 6.45
CA HIS A 181 -2.19 -14.73 7.68
C HIS A 181 -1.09 -15.77 7.93
N ALA A 182 0.15 -15.46 7.51
CA ALA A 182 1.35 -16.32 7.65
C ALA A 182 1.16 -17.75 7.13
N SER A 183 0.12 -18.04 6.37
CA SER A 183 -0.25 -19.37 5.90
C SER A 183 -0.91 -19.36 4.52
N THR A 184 -0.82 -20.50 3.84
CA THR A 184 -1.52 -20.76 2.57
C THR A 184 -2.72 -21.68 2.74
N ASP A 185 -3.05 -22.09 3.97
CA ASP A 185 -4.24 -22.85 4.33
C ASP A 185 -4.97 -22.22 5.54
N GLN A 186 -6.12 -22.76 5.97
CA GLN A 186 -6.90 -22.28 7.11
C GLN A 186 -7.15 -20.76 7.08
N GLU A 187 -7.68 -20.22 6.00
CA GLU A 187 -8.00 -18.81 5.80
C GLU A 187 -6.83 -17.93 5.33
N GLY A 188 -5.58 -18.43 5.35
CA GLY A 188 -4.47 -17.76 4.69
C GLY A 188 -4.52 -17.92 3.16
N SER A 189 -3.90 -17.00 2.45
CA SER A 189 -3.81 -17.04 1.00
C SER A 189 -2.42 -16.65 0.48
N ALA A 190 -2.05 -17.20 -0.67
CA ALA A 190 -0.95 -16.68 -1.47
C ALA A 190 -1.54 -16.07 -2.74
N SER A 191 -1.27 -14.81 -2.98
CA SER A 191 -1.82 -14.10 -4.12
C SER A 191 -0.81 -13.20 -4.81
N VAL A 192 -1.08 -12.89 -6.07
CA VAL A 192 -0.37 -11.83 -6.81
C VAL A 192 -1.24 -10.58 -6.74
N GLU A 193 -0.73 -9.51 -6.08
CA GLU A 193 -1.46 -8.25 -5.96
C GLU A 193 -1.36 -7.41 -7.23
N PHE A 194 -0.19 -7.40 -7.86
CA PHE A 194 -0.01 -6.91 -9.22
C PHE A 194 1.11 -7.68 -9.92
N ALA A 195 1.02 -7.72 -11.25
CA ALA A 195 2.08 -8.21 -12.12
C ALA A 195 1.90 -7.57 -13.50
N TYR A 196 2.80 -6.69 -13.87
CA TYR A 196 2.68 -5.92 -15.11
C TYR A 196 4.03 -5.69 -15.77
N VAL A 197 3.95 -5.36 -17.05
CA VAL A 197 5.07 -4.84 -17.84
C VAL A 197 4.79 -3.37 -18.13
N ASP A 198 5.77 -2.51 -17.84
CA ASP A 198 5.75 -1.10 -18.22
C ASP A 198 6.64 -0.84 -19.42
N TRP A 199 6.14 0.01 -20.30
CA TRP A 199 6.90 0.64 -21.37
C TRP A 199 7.10 2.13 -21.04
N LEU A 200 8.32 2.48 -20.68
CA LEU A 200 8.73 3.84 -20.32
C LEU A 200 9.14 4.59 -21.58
N ALA A 201 8.22 5.32 -22.20
CA ALA A 201 8.49 6.02 -23.43
C ALA A 201 9.04 7.44 -23.20
N ARG A 202 8.45 8.17 -22.25
CA ARG A 202 8.83 9.52 -21.85
C ARG A 202 8.13 9.87 -20.52
N PRO A 203 8.64 10.81 -19.71
CA PRO A 203 8.03 11.15 -18.42
C PRO A 203 6.53 11.41 -18.47
N ALA A 204 6.07 12.10 -19.51
CA ALA A 204 4.65 12.46 -19.67
C ALA A 204 3.77 11.36 -20.29
N ALA A 205 4.31 10.24 -20.74
CA ALA A 205 3.49 9.18 -21.36
C ALA A 205 4.23 7.83 -21.36
N ASN A 206 3.78 6.94 -20.52
CA ASN A 206 4.22 5.55 -20.39
C ASN A 206 3.01 4.64 -20.54
N ALA A 207 3.23 3.35 -20.78
CA ALA A 207 2.16 2.37 -20.90
C ALA A 207 2.39 1.21 -19.94
N ARG A 208 1.32 0.66 -19.35
CA ARG A 208 1.30 -0.47 -18.42
C ARG A 208 0.37 -1.55 -18.92
N PHE A 209 0.78 -2.82 -18.80
CA PHE A 209 0.05 -3.98 -19.32
C PHE A 209 0.13 -5.13 -18.30
N GLY A 210 -0.99 -5.66 -17.86
CA GLY A 210 -1.02 -6.82 -16.96
C GLY A 210 -2.07 -6.73 -15.87
N LEU A 211 -1.80 -7.34 -14.73
CA LEU A 211 -2.60 -7.20 -13.50
C LEU A 211 -2.17 -5.92 -12.81
N VAL A 212 -3.07 -4.93 -12.75
CA VAL A 212 -2.77 -3.57 -12.28
C VAL A 212 -3.62 -3.23 -11.06
N LEU A 213 -3.06 -2.43 -10.15
CA LEU A 213 -3.85 -1.80 -9.09
C LEU A 213 -4.74 -0.72 -9.70
N VAL A 214 -6.01 -0.71 -9.29
CA VAL A 214 -6.97 0.32 -9.71
C VAL A 214 -6.62 1.64 -9.01
N PRO A 215 -6.33 2.73 -9.72
CA PRO A 215 -5.79 3.96 -9.14
C PRO A 215 -6.90 4.81 -8.48
N MET A 216 -7.46 4.32 -7.38
CA MET A 216 -8.47 5.01 -6.58
C MET A 216 -8.08 5.04 -5.10
N GLY A 217 -8.35 6.17 -4.45
CA GLY A 217 -7.98 6.41 -3.07
C GLY A 217 -6.47 6.52 -2.84
N PHE A 218 -6.05 6.55 -1.59
CA PHE A 218 -4.63 6.53 -1.22
C PHE A 218 -4.11 5.11 -1.05
N VAL A 219 -4.87 4.27 -0.32
CA VAL A 219 -4.36 3.02 0.22
C VAL A 219 -4.39 1.89 -0.80
N ASN A 220 -5.13 2.02 -1.90
CA ASN A 220 -5.12 0.97 -2.92
C ASN A 220 -3.77 0.84 -3.64
N GLU A 221 -3.11 1.96 -3.92
CA GLU A 221 -1.78 1.99 -4.55
C GLU A 221 -0.67 2.07 -3.49
N LEU A 222 -0.92 2.78 -2.36
CA LEU A 222 0.06 3.11 -1.32
C LEU A 222 -0.30 2.38 -0.01
N HIS A 223 -0.18 1.05 0.00
CA HIS A 223 -0.63 0.21 1.11
C HIS A 223 0.49 -0.36 1.99
N GLU A 224 1.74 0.08 1.80
CA GLU A 224 2.87 -0.28 2.65
C GLU A 224 2.71 0.30 4.07
N PRO A 225 2.86 -0.48 5.15
CA PRO A 225 2.53 -0.05 6.51
C PRO A 225 3.18 1.25 6.99
N PRO A 226 4.45 1.58 6.66
CA PRO A 226 5.07 2.82 7.13
C PRO A 226 4.52 4.11 6.50
N ILE A 227 3.69 4.04 5.44
CA ILE A 227 3.22 5.23 4.72
C ILE A 227 1.82 5.72 5.10
N PHE A 228 1.14 5.03 6.01
CA PHE A 228 -0.13 5.49 6.59
C PHE A 228 -0.11 5.37 8.13
N LEU A 229 -0.88 6.21 8.85
CA LEU A 229 -0.76 6.37 10.30
C LEU A 229 -1.45 5.26 11.09
N GLY A 230 -2.66 4.85 10.76
CA GLY A 230 -3.45 3.89 11.52
C GLY A 230 -2.85 2.48 11.58
N ALA A 231 -3.08 1.75 12.65
CA ALA A 231 -2.83 0.31 12.69
C ALA A 231 -3.68 -0.42 11.65
N ARG A 232 -4.90 0.10 11.40
CA ARG A 232 -5.77 -0.32 10.30
C ARG A 232 -5.85 0.76 9.22
N ARG A 233 -6.07 0.30 7.99
CA ARG A 233 -6.38 1.19 6.85
C ARG A 233 -7.71 1.88 7.10
N PRO A 234 -7.98 3.10 6.54
CA PRO A 234 -9.27 3.73 6.62
C PRO A 234 -10.40 2.81 6.15
N ASP A 235 -11.48 2.69 6.93
CA ASP A 235 -12.60 1.81 6.60
C ASP A 235 -13.32 2.27 5.32
N VAL A 236 -13.42 3.57 5.07
CA VAL A 236 -13.94 4.13 3.81
C VAL A 236 -13.20 3.58 2.59
N GLU A 237 -11.87 3.46 2.65
CA GLU A 237 -11.07 2.92 1.55
C GLU A 237 -11.13 1.38 1.45
N GLN A 238 -11.64 0.68 2.46
CA GLN A 238 -11.82 -0.77 2.40
C GLN A 238 -13.22 -1.16 1.96
N VAL A 239 -14.22 -0.37 2.35
CA VAL A 239 -15.64 -0.70 2.20
C VAL A 239 -16.21 -0.08 0.93
N ILE A 240 -16.02 1.22 0.72
CA ILE A 240 -16.53 1.93 -0.47
C ILE A 240 -15.56 1.81 -1.65
N ILE A 241 -14.26 2.11 -1.44
CA ILE A 241 -13.20 1.80 -2.40
C ILE A 241 -12.67 0.41 -2.02
N PRO A 242 -12.96 -0.64 -2.77
CA PRO A 242 -12.71 -2.01 -2.30
C PRO A 242 -11.23 -2.40 -2.35
N THR A 243 -10.35 -1.73 -1.60
CA THR A 243 -8.92 -2.08 -1.50
C THR A 243 -8.74 -3.51 -0.94
N THR A 244 -7.78 -4.33 -1.29
CA THR A 244 -6.81 -4.20 -2.38
C THR A 244 -7.49 -4.53 -3.71
N TRP A 245 -7.67 -3.54 -4.55
CA TRP A 245 -8.41 -3.69 -5.81
C TRP A 245 -7.45 -3.75 -6.98
N ARG A 246 -7.39 -4.89 -7.62
CA ARG A 246 -6.57 -5.18 -8.79
C ARG A 246 -7.38 -5.88 -9.86
N GLU A 247 -7.12 -5.53 -11.12
CA GLU A 247 -7.81 -6.11 -12.27
C GLU A 247 -6.84 -6.25 -13.46
N ASN A 248 -7.12 -7.18 -14.38
CA ASN A 248 -6.34 -7.27 -15.60
C ASN A 248 -6.65 -6.07 -16.51
N GLY A 249 -5.62 -5.45 -17.07
CA GLY A 249 -5.86 -4.29 -17.89
C GLY A 249 -4.63 -3.74 -18.61
N VAL A 250 -4.89 -2.65 -19.29
CA VAL A 250 -3.87 -1.87 -19.99
C VAL A 250 -4.14 -0.39 -19.80
N GLY A 251 -3.12 0.44 -19.83
CA GLY A 251 -3.34 1.86 -19.77
C GLY A 251 -2.09 2.71 -19.88
N LEU A 252 -2.28 3.99 -19.62
CA LEU A 252 -1.27 5.01 -19.70
C LEU A 252 -1.07 5.69 -18.35
N PHE A 253 0.17 6.10 -18.09
CA PHE A 253 0.53 6.88 -16.91
C PHE A 253 1.68 7.82 -17.21
N GLY A 254 1.87 8.84 -16.37
CA GLY A 254 2.99 9.77 -16.49
C GLY A 254 2.79 11.06 -15.75
N ASP A 255 3.81 11.93 -15.84
CA ASP A 255 3.86 13.26 -15.25
C ASP A 255 3.83 14.32 -16.33
N ALA A 256 2.77 15.14 -16.33
CA ALA A 256 2.51 16.17 -17.33
C ALA A 256 2.48 17.56 -16.68
N GLY A 257 3.64 18.20 -16.56
CA GLY A 257 3.79 19.48 -15.84
C GLY A 257 3.49 19.28 -14.35
N PRO A 258 2.52 20.03 -13.77
CA PRO A 258 2.17 19.92 -12.35
C PRO A 258 1.29 18.70 -12.01
N PHE A 259 0.95 17.87 -12.99
CA PHE A 259 0.01 16.78 -12.83
C PHE A 259 0.68 15.42 -13.02
N ALA A 260 0.38 14.49 -12.13
CA ALA A 260 0.58 13.06 -12.33
C ALA A 260 -0.75 12.41 -12.71
N TYR A 261 -0.75 11.50 -13.69
CA TYR A 261 -1.97 10.85 -14.12
C TYR A 261 -1.79 9.34 -14.34
N ARG A 262 -2.88 8.60 -14.14
CA ARG A 262 -3.00 7.18 -14.46
C ARG A 262 -4.38 6.93 -15.06
N THR A 263 -4.46 6.23 -16.18
CA THR A 263 -5.72 5.90 -16.83
C THR A 263 -5.66 4.52 -17.45
N TYR A 264 -6.57 3.64 -17.05
CA TYR A 264 -6.57 2.23 -17.43
C TYR A 264 -7.93 1.79 -17.96
N LEU A 265 -7.90 0.86 -18.90
CA LEU A 265 -9.02 0.02 -19.29
C LEU A 265 -8.78 -1.36 -18.66
N VAL A 266 -9.70 -1.79 -17.83
CA VAL A 266 -9.61 -3.04 -17.05
C VAL A 266 -10.85 -3.89 -17.25
N ASN A 267 -10.81 -5.18 -16.89
CA ASN A 267 -12.05 -5.94 -16.73
C ASN A 267 -12.93 -5.29 -15.66
N GLY A 268 -14.24 -5.25 -15.88
CA GLY A 268 -15.20 -4.69 -14.93
C GLY A 268 -15.32 -5.53 -13.66
N LEU A 269 -15.94 -4.97 -12.62
CA LEU A 269 -16.38 -5.74 -11.45
C LEU A 269 -17.36 -6.84 -11.86
N ASP A 270 -17.57 -7.85 -11.01
CA ASP A 270 -18.62 -8.86 -11.15
C ASP A 270 -19.69 -8.61 -10.11
N ALA A 271 -20.85 -8.09 -10.55
CA ALA A 271 -21.97 -7.75 -9.67
C ALA A 271 -22.57 -8.96 -8.95
N SER A 272 -22.29 -10.19 -9.38
CA SER A 272 -22.70 -11.39 -8.64
C SER A 272 -22.08 -11.48 -7.24
N GLY A 273 -20.98 -10.76 -7.00
CA GLY A 273 -20.33 -10.64 -5.69
C GLY A 273 -20.75 -9.41 -4.88
N PHE A 274 -21.65 -8.56 -5.39
CA PHE A 274 -22.13 -7.40 -4.64
C PHE A 274 -23.07 -7.81 -3.51
N SER A 275 -23.12 -7.00 -2.46
CA SER A 275 -23.98 -7.25 -1.30
C SER A 275 -24.38 -5.95 -0.60
N ALA A 276 -25.19 -6.01 0.42
CA ALA A 276 -25.47 -4.89 1.31
C ALA A 276 -24.21 -4.23 1.91
N ARG A 277 -23.11 -4.98 2.01
CA ARG A 277 -21.82 -4.50 2.51
C ARG A 277 -20.96 -3.80 1.45
N GLY A 278 -21.49 -3.54 0.25
CA GLY A 278 -20.81 -2.84 -0.84
C GLY A 278 -20.29 -3.75 -1.95
N LEU A 279 -19.29 -3.24 -2.67
CA LEU A 279 -18.84 -3.75 -3.96
C LEU A 279 -17.63 -4.71 -3.86
N ARG A 280 -17.04 -4.86 -2.68
CA ARG A 280 -15.76 -5.57 -2.47
C ARG A 280 -15.76 -7.01 -2.98
N GLY A 281 -16.87 -7.72 -2.84
CA GLY A 281 -17.02 -9.10 -3.35
C GLY A 281 -16.99 -9.21 -4.87
N GLY A 282 -17.20 -8.11 -5.59
CA GLY A 282 -17.18 -8.06 -7.06
C GLY A 282 -15.80 -7.91 -7.69
N ARG A 283 -14.72 -7.74 -6.90
CA ARG A 283 -13.35 -7.71 -7.44
C ARG A 283 -12.99 -9.07 -8.03
N GLN A 284 -12.49 -9.08 -9.26
CA GLN A 284 -12.14 -10.33 -9.93
C GLN A 284 -10.68 -10.76 -9.70
N LYS A 285 -9.82 -9.84 -9.24
CA LYS A 285 -8.43 -10.11 -8.80
C LYS A 285 -7.56 -10.80 -9.86
N GLY A 286 -7.91 -10.66 -11.12
CA GLY A 286 -7.14 -11.19 -12.25
C GLY A 286 -7.24 -12.71 -12.49
N SER A 287 -7.93 -13.47 -11.64
CA SER A 287 -7.97 -14.93 -11.72
C SER A 287 -9.21 -15.42 -12.47
N GLY A 288 -9.04 -15.85 -13.72
CA GLY A 288 -10.17 -16.28 -14.55
C GLY A 288 -11.24 -15.21 -14.71
N ALA A 289 -10.80 -13.94 -14.70
CA ALA A 289 -11.70 -12.80 -14.73
C ALA A 289 -12.60 -12.83 -15.97
N LYS A 290 -13.89 -12.65 -15.75
CA LYS A 290 -14.87 -12.45 -16.83
C LYS A 290 -14.56 -11.15 -17.55
N ALA A 291 -14.71 -11.10 -18.84
CA ALA A 291 -14.42 -9.95 -19.68
C ALA A 291 -15.57 -9.65 -20.66
N GLU A 292 -16.77 -9.97 -20.25
CA GLU A 292 -17.98 -9.55 -20.99
C GLU A 292 -18.18 -8.05 -20.87
N ASP A 293 -17.79 -7.47 -19.71
CA ASP A 293 -17.84 -6.04 -19.41
C ASP A 293 -16.46 -5.52 -19.04
N PHE A 294 -16.12 -4.37 -19.59
CA PHE A 294 -14.92 -3.61 -19.25
C PHE A 294 -15.27 -2.34 -18.47
N ALA A 295 -14.28 -1.83 -17.76
CA ALA A 295 -14.37 -0.56 -17.05
C ALA A 295 -13.17 0.34 -17.41
N TRP A 296 -13.44 1.63 -17.45
CA TRP A 296 -12.43 2.66 -17.52
C TRP A 296 -12.21 3.24 -16.11
N VAL A 297 -10.95 3.47 -15.75
CA VAL A 297 -10.56 4.20 -14.55
C VAL A 297 -9.54 5.27 -14.92
N GLY A 298 -9.67 6.43 -14.30
CA GLY A 298 -8.72 7.54 -14.45
C GLY A 298 -8.50 8.25 -13.13
N ARG A 299 -7.25 8.63 -12.88
CA ARG A 299 -6.79 9.43 -11.74
C ARG A 299 -5.94 10.58 -12.23
N LEU A 300 -6.13 11.77 -11.63
CA LEU A 300 -5.34 12.96 -11.87
C LEU A 300 -4.99 13.61 -10.55
N ASP A 301 -3.70 13.76 -10.27
CA ASP A 301 -3.14 14.35 -9.06
C ASP A 301 -2.37 15.64 -9.40
N TRP A 302 -2.58 16.70 -8.62
CA TRP A 302 -1.69 17.85 -8.55
C TRP A 302 -0.54 17.55 -7.61
N VAL A 303 0.70 17.67 -8.07
CA VAL A 303 1.92 17.29 -7.33
C VAL A 303 3.02 18.38 -7.32
N ASP A 304 2.78 19.56 -7.93
CA ASP A 304 3.78 20.62 -8.10
C ASP A 304 4.06 21.43 -6.81
N THR A 305 3.20 21.31 -5.81
CA THR A 305 3.37 22.05 -4.56
C THR A 305 4.02 21.15 -3.49
N PRO A 306 5.25 21.46 -3.02
CA PRO A 306 5.94 20.63 -2.04
C PRO A 306 5.09 20.35 -0.79
N GLY A 307 4.87 19.07 -0.51
CA GLY A 307 4.07 18.59 0.60
C GLY A 307 2.55 18.63 0.37
N LEU A 308 2.07 19.00 -0.80
CA LEU A 308 0.65 18.93 -1.17
C LEU A 308 0.45 17.97 -2.33
N LEU A 309 -0.44 16.99 -2.13
CA LEU A 309 -1.04 16.18 -3.16
C LEU A 309 -2.54 16.42 -3.11
N ALA A 310 -3.17 16.73 -4.23
CA ALA A 310 -4.62 16.87 -4.33
C ALA A 310 -5.08 16.29 -5.67
N GLY A 311 -6.09 15.42 -5.64
CA GLY A 311 -6.48 14.71 -6.84
C GLY A 311 -7.93 14.25 -6.83
N VAL A 312 -8.29 13.67 -7.97
CA VAL A 312 -9.60 13.06 -8.21
C VAL A 312 -9.42 11.76 -8.97
N SER A 313 -10.30 10.78 -8.72
CA SER A 313 -10.38 9.57 -9.53
C SER A 313 -11.82 9.26 -9.94
N LEU A 314 -11.96 8.60 -11.07
CA LEU A 314 -13.24 8.14 -11.60
C LEU A 314 -13.08 6.73 -12.15
N TYR A 315 -13.96 5.82 -11.71
CA TYR A 315 -14.15 4.49 -12.29
C TYR A 315 -15.54 4.39 -12.89
N ARG A 316 -15.66 3.84 -14.09
CA ARG A 316 -16.96 3.57 -14.71
C ARG A 316 -16.89 2.36 -15.64
N GLY A 317 -17.80 1.39 -15.44
CA GLY A 317 -17.93 0.24 -16.31
C GLY A 317 -19.12 -0.63 -16.01
N GLY A 318 -19.46 -1.51 -16.93
CA GLY A 318 -20.42 -2.59 -16.69
C GLY A 318 -19.88 -3.56 -15.63
N SER A 319 -20.77 -4.08 -14.79
CA SER A 319 -20.43 -5.07 -13.77
C SER A 319 -21.33 -6.32 -13.88
N GLY A 320 -22.21 -6.37 -14.86
CA GLY A 320 -23.15 -7.48 -15.05
C GLY A 320 -22.50 -8.78 -15.46
N GLN A 321 -21.41 -8.72 -16.22
CA GLN A 321 -20.61 -9.85 -16.70
C GLN A 321 -21.51 -10.97 -17.32
N GLY A 322 -22.48 -10.55 -18.13
CA GLY A 322 -23.44 -11.44 -18.77
C GLY A 322 -24.55 -11.97 -17.86
N LEU A 323 -24.69 -11.45 -16.63
CA LEU A 323 -25.78 -11.83 -15.72
C LEU A 323 -27.14 -11.46 -16.32
N THR A 324 -28.14 -12.31 -16.12
CA THR A 324 -29.51 -12.09 -16.60
C THR A 324 -30.51 -12.08 -15.46
N ASP A 325 -31.56 -11.28 -15.63
CA ASP A 325 -32.73 -11.32 -14.72
C ASP A 325 -33.58 -12.57 -14.93
N PRO A 326 -34.56 -12.84 -14.05
CA PRO A 326 -35.47 -14.00 -14.20
C PRO A 326 -36.28 -14.03 -15.51
N ALA A 327 -36.34 -12.90 -16.23
CA ALA A 327 -36.97 -12.84 -17.55
C ALA A 327 -35.96 -13.04 -18.72
N GLY A 328 -34.72 -13.37 -18.41
CA GLY A 328 -33.66 -13.60 -19.39
C GLY A 328 -33.07 -12.33 -20.03
N ARG A 329 -33.31 -11.16 -19.46
CA ARG A 329 -32.74 -9.90 -19.96
C ARG A 329 -31.39 -9.62 -19.29
N VAL A 330 -30.41 -9.25 -20.06
CA VAL A 330 -29.06 -8.89 -19.56
C VAL A 330 -29.15 -7.73 -18.57
N ILE A 331 -28.40 -7.84 -17.49
CA ILE A 331 -28.23 -6.81 -16.45
C ILE A 331 -26.86 -6.18 -16.67
N GLU A 332 -26.81 -4.89 -16.95
CA GLU A 332 -25.54 -4.15 -17.12
C GLU A 332 -24.88 -3.87 -15.77
N ALA A 333 -25.66 -3.56 -14.72
CA ALA A 333 -25.19 -3.17 -13.39
C ALA A 333 -24.02 -2.16 -13.49
N THR A 334 -24.19 -1.12 -14.33
CA THR A 334 -23.14 -0.13 -14.52
C THR A 334 -22.75 0.47 -13.17
N THR A 335 -21.48 0.32 -12.82
CA THR A 335 -20.90 0.85 -11.59
C THR A 335 -20.10 2.10 -11.91
N THR A 336 -20.38 3.18 -11.20
CA THR A 336 -19.65 4.43 -11.27
C THR A 336 -19.17 4.78 -9.87
N LEU A 337 -17.84 4.96 -9.69
CA LEU A 337 -17.24 5.47 -8.46
C LEU A 337 -16.44 6.72 -8.80
N TRP A 338 -16.62 7.77 -8.03
CA TRP A 338 -15.79 8.97 -8.10
C TRP A 338 -15.37 9.38 -6.71
N GLU A 339 -14.14 9.83 -6.59
CA GLU A 339 -13.58 10.29 -5.33
C GLU A 339 -12.72 11.52 -5.54
N GLY A 340 -12.56 12.31 -4.46
CA GLY A 340 -11.62 13.41 -4.36
C GLY A 340 -10.79 13.27 -3.09
N HIS A 341 -9.50 13.54 -3.21
CA HIS A 341 -8.56 13.36 -2.11
C HIS A 341 -7.54 14.50 -2.01
N VAL A 342 -7.06 14.73 -0.79
CA VAL A 342 -6.01 15.69 -0.49
C VAL A 342 -5.11 15.16 0.61
N GLU A 343 -3.79 15.30 0.43
CA GLU A 343 -2.79 15.10 1.47
C GLU A 343 -1.90 16.35 1.54
N TRP A 344 -1.65 16.82 2.77
CA TRP A 344 -0.75 17.94 3.01
C TRP A 344 0.22 17.60 4.14
N LYS A 345 1.51 17.59 3.82
CA LYS A 345 2.61 17.31 4.75
C LYS A 345 3.56 18.50 4.79
N LYS A 346 3.62 19.20 5.90
CA LYS A 346 4.51 20.35 6.06
C LYS A 346 4.83 20.63 7.51
N ARG A 347 6.13 20.80 7.81
CA ARG A 347 6.62 21.19 9.16
C ARG A 347 6.08 20.29 10.28
N GLY A 348 6.04 18.99 10.04
CA GLY A 348 5.54 17.99 10.98
C GLY A 348 4.03 17.75 10.94
N PHE A 349 3.22 18.64 10.34
CA PHE A 349 1.81 18.37 10.12
C PHE A 349 1.62 17.36 8.98
N GLU A 350 0.73 16.41 9.20
CA GLU A 350 0.20 15.51 8.18
C GLU A 350 -1.33 15.57 8.24
N LEU A 351 -1.93 16.12 7.18
CA LEU A 351 -3.38 16.18 7.01
C LEU A 351 -3.75 15.36 5.77
N ARG A 352 -4.76 14.51 5.90
CA ARG A 352 -5.27 13.69 4.80
C ARG A 352 -6.79 13.69 4.83
N GLY A 353 -7.41 13.83 3.68
CA GLY A 353 -8.85 13.75 3.51
C GLY A 353 -9.22 13.09 2.21
N LEU A 354 -10.32 12.35 2.23
CA LEU A 354 -10.91 11.72 1.05
C LEU A 354 -12.42 11.72 1.19
N ALA A 355 -13.12 11.94 0.07
CA ALA A 355 -14.56 11.73 -0.03
C ALA A 355 -14.86 10.93 -1.30
N VAL A 356 -15.72 9.93 -1.21
CA VAL A 356 -16.06 9.00 -2.28
C VAL A 356 -17.57 8.81 -2.38
N ARG A 357 -18.05 8.65 -3.61
CA ARG A 357 -19.43 8.25 -3.90
C ARG A 357 -19.45 7.20 -4.99
N GLY A 358 -20.31 6.19 -4.79
CA GLY A 358 -20.59 5.12 -5.71
C GLY A 358 -22.05 5.12 -6.15
N GLU A 359 -22.30 4.74 -7.40
CA GLU A 359 -23.63 4.50 -7.95
C GLU A 359 -23.62 3.19 -8.76
N VAL A 360 -24.65 2.38 -8.57
CA VAL A 360 -24.86 1.12 -9.30
C VAL A 360 -26.23 1.18 -9.96
N ASP A 361 -26.24 0.98 -11.27
CA ASP A 361 -27.49 0.94 -12.05
C ASP A 361 -28.14 -0.47 -11.98
N ASP A 362 -29.42 -0.57 -12.35
CA ASP A 362 -30.18 -1.84 -12.45
C ASP A 362 -30.29 -2.67 -11.15
N VAL A 363 -30.05 -2.09 -9.97
CA VAL A 363 -29.96 -2.81 -8.69
C VAL A 363 -31.21 -3.62 -8.37
N ALA A 364 -32.41 -3.12 -8.68
CA ALA A 364 -33.64 -3.90 -8.44
C ALA A 364 -33.67 -5.22 -9.23
N ARG A 365 -33.14 -5.22 -10.47
CA ARG A 365 -33.02 -6.41 -11.32
C ARG A 365 -31.89 -7.31 -10.86
N LEU A 366 -30.76 -6.69 -10.42
CA LEU A 366 -29.63 -7.39 -9.84
C LEU A 366 -30.07 -8.15 -8.57
N ASN A 367 -30.75 -7.50 -7.64
CA ASN A 367 -31.28 -8.13 -6.44
C ASN A 367 -32.20 -9.31 -6.76
N ALA A 368 -33.09 -9.15 -7.75
CA ALA A 368 -33.94 -10.24 -8.18
C ALA A 368 -33.16 -11.43 -8.77
N ALA A 369 -32.09 -11.18 -9.53
CA ALA A 369 -31.24 -12.22 -10.08
C ALA A 369 -30.41 -12.94 -9.00
N LEU A 370 -30.01 -12.22 -7.95
CA LEU A 370 -29.24 -12.76 -6.82
C LEU A 370 -30.13 -13.34 -5.70
N GLY A 371 -31.47 -13.18 -5.79
CA GLY A 371 -32.38 -13.60 -4.75
C GLY A 371 -32.30 -12.82 -3.46
N LEU A 372 -31.91 -11.55 -3.52
CA LEU A 372 -31.76 -10.65 -2.36
C LEU A 372 -33.12 -10.01 -2.04
N GLU A 373 -33.42 -9.90 -0.74
CA GLU A 373 -34.67 -9.34 -0.23
C GLU A 373 -34.41 -8.41 0.96
N GLY A 374 -35.32 -7.45 1.19
CA GLY A 374 -35.31 -6.57 2.36
C GLY A 374 -34.02 -5.80 2.52
N GLU A 375 -33.33 -5.94 3.66
CA GLU A 375 -32.08 -5.27 4.01
C GLU A 375 -30.83 -5.88 3.35
N ALA A 376 -30.97 -7.03 2.69
CA ALA A 376 -29.86 -7.65 1.95
C ALA A 376 -29.61 -7.02 0.58
N SER A 377 -30.40 -6.01 0.18
CA SER A 377 -30.25 -5.28 -1.08
C SER A 377 -28.82 -4.76 -1.27
N VAL A 378 -28.30 -4.85 -2.50
CA VAL A 378 -27.17 -4.02 -2.92
C VAL A 378 -27.58 -2.54 -2.86
N GLY A 379 -26.67 -1.65 -2.49
CA GLY A 379 -26.91 -0.20 -2.55
C GLY A 379 -26.96 0.32 -3.98
N GLU A 380 -27.97 1.14 -4.31
CA GLU A 380 -27.97 1.96 -5.51
C GLU A 380 -26.97 3.10 -5.40
N LYS A 381 -26.76 3.61 -4.18
CA LYS A 381 -25.76 4.62 -3.84
C LYS A 381 -24.99 4.20 -2.61
N LEU A 382 -23.70 4.45 -2.67
CA LEU A 382 -22.73 4.28 -1.60
C LEU A 382 -21.99 5.59 -1.43
N GLU A 383 -21.68 5.98 -0.20
CA GLU A 383 -20.89 7.18 0.04
C GLU A 383 -20.05 7.04 1.31
N GLY A 384 -18.97 7.81 1.37
CA GLY A 384 -18.13 7.84 2.55
C GLY A 384 -17.07 8.92 2.45
N TRP A 385 -16.53 9.29 3.60
CA TRP A 385 -15.43 10.24 3.70
C TRP A 385 -14.61 9.97 4.95
N TYR A 386 -13.37 10.43 4.93
CA TYR A 386 -12.57 10.53 6.14
C TYR A 386 -11.71 11.79 6.14
N LEU A 387 -11.38 12.26 7.35
CA LEU A 387 -10.38 13.30 7.62
C LEU A 387 -9.42 12.78 8.67
N GLN A 388 -8.12 12.92 8.43
CA GLN A 388 -7.06 12.52 9.34
C GLN A 388 -6.10 13.67 9.55
N ALA A 389 -5.69 13.91 10.80
CA ALA A 389 -4.71 14.91 11.18
C ALA A 389 -3.68 14.29 12.13
N GLY A 390 -2.41 14.48 11.86
CA GLY A 390 -1.29 14.08 12.71
C GLY A 390 -0.25 15.20 12.82
N TYR A 391 0.60 15.11 13.84
CA TYR A 391 1.72 16.02 14.02
C TYR A 391 2.94 15.31 14.55
N ASP A 392 4.07 15.41 13.83
CA ASP A 392 5.32 14.78 14.23
C ASP A 392 5.99 15.53 15.39
N LEU A 393 5.99 14.91 16.55
CA LEU A 393 6.60 15.44 17.78
C LEU A 393 8.13 15.52 17.71
N ALA A 394 8.79 14.87 16.77
CA ALA A 394 10.22 15.02 16.57
C ALA A 394 10.59 16.44 16.08
N VAL A 395 9.67 17.15 15.43
CA VAL A 395 9.91 18.53 14.95
C VAL A 395 10.15 19.52 16.08
N PRO A 396 9.28 19.62 17.14
CA PRO A 396 9.54 20.51 18.27
C PRO A 396 10.52 19.93 19.30
N PHE A 397 10.72 18.60 19.35
CA PHE A 397 11.53 17.93 20.37
C PHE A 397 12.75 17.26 19.74
N ALA A 398 13.81 18.04 19.48
CA ALA A 398 15.04 17.58 18.82
C ALA A 398 15.77 16.39 19.51
N GLY A 399 15.36 16.00 20.70
CA GLY A 399 15.88 14.82 21.41
C GLY A 399 15.16 13.50 21.08
N LEU A 400 14.04 13.55 20.36
CA LEU A 400 13.36 12.35 19.89
C LEU A 400 14.11 11.77 18.68
N ARG A 401 14.35 10.47 18.73
CA ARG A 401 14.91 9.75 17.59
C ARG A 401 13.79 9.19 16.74
N GLY A 402 13.91 9.35 15.42
CA GLY A 402 12.85 8.95 14.49
C GLY A 402 11.66 9.91 14.49
N SER A 403 10.52 9.46 14.05
CA SER A 403 9.26 10.23 13.96
C SER A 403 8.23 9.65 14.94
N LEU A 404 7.52 10.52 15.67
CA LEU A 404 6.46 10.15 16.61
C LEU A 404 5.22 11.00 16.33
N VAL A 405 4.20 10.40 15.73
CA VAL A 405 3.03 11.09 15.22
C VAL A 405 1.76 10.65 15.96
N PRO A 406 1.29 11.38 16.98
CA PRO A 406 -0.09 11.29 17.42
C PRO A 406 -1.01 11.76 16.30
N TYR A 407 -2.16 11.07 16.12
CA TYR A 407 -3.12 11.40 15.10
C TYR A 407 -4.56 11.16 15.54
N LEU A 408 -5.49 11.85 14.89
CA LEU A 408 -6.92 11.64 14.96
C LEU A 408 -7.45 11.43 13.54
N ARG A 409 -8.32 10.43 13.36
CA ARG A 409 -9.07 10.19 12.13
C ARG A 409 -10.55 10.14 12.44
N LEU A 410 -11.35 10.81 11.63
CA LEU A 410 -12.81 10.78 11.62
C LEU A 410 -13.26 10.17 10.31
N GLU A 411 -14.17 9.22 10.36
CA GLU A 411 -14.69 8.51 9.19
C GLU A 411 -16.22 8.39 9.27
N ALA A 412 -16.88 8.46 8.11
CA ALA A 412 -18.27 8.07 7.98
C ALA A 412 -18.48 7.43 6.62
N TYR A 413 -19.31 6.38 6.57
CA TYR A 413 -19.69 5.75 5.32
C TYR A 413 -21.04 5.03 5.42
N ASP A 414 -21.75 4.98 4.29
CA ASP A 414 -22.96 4.20 4.11
C ASP A 414 -22.90 3.44 2.78
N THR A 415 -23.01 2.11 2.85
CA THR A 415 -23.01 1.24 1.65
C THR A 415 -24.38 1.10 1.02
N GLN A 416 -25.43 1.63 1.65
CA GLN A 416 -26.82 1.61 1.21
C GLN A 416 -27.47 2.99 1.34
N ALA A 417 -26.74 4.08 1.07
CA ALA A 417 -27.22 5.46 1.11
C ALA A 417 -28.49 5.67 0.23
N ALA A 418 -28.72 4.78 -0.74
CA ALA A 418 -29.99 4.58 -1.38
C ALA A 418 -30.14 3.11 -1.78
N VAL A 419 -31.38 2.59 -1.69
CA VAL A 419 -31.76 1.24 -2.15
C VAL A 419 -33.00 1.32 -3.06
N PRO A 420 -33.25 0.32 -3.94
CA PRO A 420 -34.40 0.33 -4.82
C PRO A 420 -35.72 0.33 -4.06
N ALA A 421 -36.78 0.83 -4.70
CA ALA A 421 -38.14 0.79 -4.15
C ALA A 421 -38.58 -0.65 -3.79
N GLY A 422 -39.07 -0.85 -2.57
CA GLY A 422 -39.49 -2.15 -2.03
C GLY A 422 -38.40 -2.87 -1.22
N PHE A 423 -37.20 -2.33 -1.15
CA PHE A 423 -36.11 -2.78 -0.27
C PHE A 423 -35.93 -1.80 0.91
N ALA A 424 -35.19 -2.21 1.91
CA ALA A 424 -34.80 -1.39 3.04
C ALA A 424 -33.26 -1.35 3.15
N ALA A 425 -32.68 -0.22 3.58
CA ALA A 425 -31.30 -0.16 4.00
C ALA A 425 -31.13 -0.84 5.36
N ASN A 426 -30.01 -1.53 5.54
CA ASN A 426 -29.64 -2.10 6.83
C ASN A 426 -28.89 -1.02 7.65
N PRO A 427 -29.42 -0.57 8.79
CA PRO A 427 -28.81 0.49 9.57
C PRO A 427 -27.42 0.13 10.13
N ALA A 428 -27.04 -1.14 10.13
CA ALA A 428 -25.68 -1.55 10.49
C ALA A 428 -24.61 -1.19 9.43
N ASN A 429 -25.02 -0.76 8.23
CA ASN A 429 -24.15 -0.37 7.14
C ASN A 429 -23.96 1.16 7.03
N ASP A 430 -24.67 1.95 7.85
CA ASP A 430 -24.44 3.37 8.04
C ASP A 430 -23.59 3.55 9.30
N VAL A 431 -22.33 3.95 9.10
CA VAL A 431 -21.27 3.89 10.10
C VAL A 431 -20.61 5.25 10.27
N GLU A 432 -20.39 5.63 11.53
CA GLU A 432 -19.52 6.71 11.94
C GLU A 432 -18.44 6.15 12.86
N SER A 433 -17.20 6.61 12.70
CA SER A 433 -16.12 6.20 13.59
C SER A 433 -15.09 7.29 13.79
N TRP A 434 -14.39 7.23 14.94
CA TRP A 434 -13.17 7.99 15.12
C TRP A 434 -12.05 7.09 15.63
N THR A 435 -10.83 7.40 15.23
CA THR A 435 -9.63 6.70 15.64
C THR A 435 -8.63 7.68 16.22
N LEU A 436 -8.20 7.44 17.45
CA LEU A 436 -7.11 8.18 18.09
C LEU A 436 -5.91 7.25 18.24
N GLY A 437 -4.75 7.65 17.73
CA GLY A 437 -3.61 6.76 17.73
C GLY A 437 -2.26 7.45 17.75
N LEU A 438 -1.24 6.63 17.75
CA LEU A 438 0.16 6.98 17.76
C LEU A 438 0.92 6.10 16.78
N ALA A 439 1.69 6.70 15.86
CA ALA A 439 2.63 6.02 15.00
C ALA A 439 4.05 6.44 15.37
N TYR A 440 4.92 5.46 15.66
CA TYR A 440 6.33 5.68 15.96
C TYR A 440 7.21 4.99 14.92
N LYS A 441 8.04 5.76 14.23
CA LYS A 441 9.05 5.27 13.29
C LYS A 441 10.43 5.53 13.86
N PRO A 442 11.11 4.52 14.42
CA PRO A 442 12.51 4.68 14.85
C PRO A 442 13.44 4.94 13.66
N ILE A 443 13.10 4.39 12.52
CA ILE A 443 13.69 4.61 11.19
C ILE A 443 12.53 4.61 10.16
N ASP A 444 12.74 5.15 8.98
CA ASP A 444 11.69 5.30 7.96
C ASP A 444 11.06 3.96 7.54
N GLN A 445 11.84 2.88 7.59
CA GLN A 445 11.44 1.54 7.16
C GLN A 445 10.63 0.76 8.21
N VAL A 446 10.62 1.18 9.47
CA VAL A 446 9.97 0.43 10.56
C VAL A 446 8.98 1.32 11.29
N VAL A 447 7.76 0.85 11.49
CA VAL A 447 6.72 1.57 12.22
C VAL A 447 6.07 0.69 13.29
N PHE A 448 5.89 1.26 14.48
CA PHE A 448 5.03 0.74 15.55
C PHE A 448 3.81 1.63 15.65
N LYS A 449 2.64 1.05 15.72
CA LYS A 449 1.37 1.77 15.77
C LYS A 449 0.52 1.26 16.91
N ALA A 450 -0.19 2.16 17.57
CA ALA A 450 -1.23 1.80 18.53
C ALA A 450 -2.38 2.81 18.38
N ASP A 451 -3.60 2.32 18.33
CA ASP A 451 -4.77 3.17 18.26
C ASP A 451 -5.97 2.56 19.00
N PHE A 452 -6.89 3.42 19.33
CA PHE A 452 -8.25 3.11 19.77
C PHE A 452 -9.21 3.61 18.71
N GLN A 453 -10.11 2.76 18.28
CA GLN A 453 -11.20 3.05 17.35
C GLN A 453 -12.53 2.90 18.07
N ASP A 454 -13.28 3.97 18.11
CA ASP A 454 -14.67 4.02 18.48
C ASP A 454 -15.47 3.84 17.20
N TYR A 455 -16.37 2.87 17.19
CA TYR A 455 -17.06 2.41 15.98
C TYR A 455 -18.55 2.29 16.21
N ASP A 456 -19.30 3.29 15.80
CA ASP A 456 -20.74 3.37 15.89
C ASP A 456 -21.41 3.03 14.55
N ASN A 457 -22.65 2.53 14.59
CA ASN A 457 -23.51 2.43 13.43
C ASN A 457 -24.97 2.75 13.81
N GLU A 458 -25.81 3.08 12.81
CA GLU A 458 -27.22 3.48 13.05
C GLU A 458 -28.03 2.36 13.75
N ALA A 459 -27.63 1.08 13.66
CA ALA A 459 -28.25 -0.02 14.38
C ALA A 459 -27.87 -0.08 15.87
N GLY A 460 -26.90 0.70 16.35
CA GLY A 460 -26.34 0.65 17.71
C GLY A 460 -25.65 -0.67 18.02
N THR A 461 -25.07 -1.33 17.01
CA THR A 461 -24.37 -2.62 17.13
C THR A 461 -22.86 -2.49 16.89
N GLY A 462 -22.33 -1.28 16.99
CA GLY A 462 -20.91 -0.97 16.91
C GLY A 462 -20.10 -1.74 17.94
N VAL A 463 -18.81 -1.88 17.68
CA VAL A 463 -17.86 -2.54 18.57
C VAL A 463 -16.54 -1.78 18.54
N ASP A 464 -16.24 -1.12 19.63
CA ASP A 464 -14.96 -0.44 19.82
C ASP A 464 -13.81 -1.41 19.86
N GLN A 465 -12.61 -0.93 19.51
CA GLN A 465 -11.43 -1.80 19.54
C GLN A 465 -10.12 -1.05 19.80
N VAL A 466 -9.19 -1.74 20.41
CA VAL A 466 -7.78 -1.34 20.51
C VAL A 466 -6.97 -2.12 19.50
N ASN A 467 -6.09 -1.43 18.78
CA ASN A 467 -5.21 -2.05 17.81
C ASN A 467 -3.75 -1.73 18.13
N VAL A 468 -2.87 -2.71 17.93
CA VAL A 468 -1.41 -2.52 17.98
C VAL A 468 -0.80 -3.22 16.78
N ALA A 469 0.04 -2.52 16.04
CA ALA A 469 0.68 -3.08 14.85
C ALA A 469 2.18 -2.78 14.82
N VAL A 470 2.91 -3.68 14.18
CA VAL A 470 4.27 -3.44 13.71
C VAL A 470 4.31 -3.69 12.21
N GLY A 471 4.89 -2.75 11.48
CA GLY A 471 5.09 -2.86 10.05
C GLY A 471 6.50 -2.46 9.67
N TYR A 472 6.99 -3.06 8.59
CA TYR A 472 8.31 -2.75 8.06
C TYR A 472 8.32 -2.88 6.53
N LEU A 473 9.28 -2.20 5.88
CA LEU A 473 9.54 -2.34 4.45
C LEU A 473 11.04 -2.40 4.17
N PHE A 474 11.44 -2.96 3.05
CA PHE A 474 12.85 -3.10 2.64
C PHE A 474 13.04 -3.07 1.12
#